data_8de01deb24fa23056d304409e5de5680
#
_entry.id   8de01deb24fa23056d304409e5de5680
#
_cell.length_a   1.000
_cell.length_b   1.000
_cell.length_c   1.000
_cell.angle_alpha   90.00
_cell.angle_beta   90.00
_cell.angle_gamma   90.00
#
_symmetry.space_group_name_H-M   'P 1'
#
loop_
_entity.id
_entity.type
_entity.pdbx_description
1 polymer ?
#
loop_
_entity_poly.entity_id
_entity_poly.type
_entity_poly.pdbx_seq_one_letter_code
_entity_poly.pdbx_strand_id
1 'polypeptide(L)'
;MKRAHAAFQSVSLLSVLWSSLFVIGASVQAQPALKLRPPIDEVRTQASSKMPVPINRSNRSVAPSTTTSSNEKYTRHQLLDSKMQPFKPEAFLPVGENLCFLGVNCVWIGKGNLKSIETEKQISADRYGITSSDKIDKIDNVPVQEFNNFVYYAPNNSLIILDKAGDLFEFSLDTHKYKVFRANAPFILGAPDPDFIDLVAVNNQVIVLDPERNNLWRIDGQTKKVDGLFKAVLPWRVKPGDIYIGDGICIVYDGSLYMLKNAGYITHYANVEVGRGAKQISTPCKRNMTCRPSRLATAFGAPLFVVERENNRVTAFDKITGKTKQYLFPRTSDLRSLYPVEGGFYIVDGDTLLLRKLNTQDAVFAKCEARQIDSRLSILTMPIAAMRLPRHPGVYPGARRLYRYGVHAGLDFFNDPGAKVKINMGTPAIAAAPGKVIRADTKYKDMTEQQMNKVMRECLTTHHTSEHNEDLLRGCQVWIDHGNGLITRYAHLNRANPDLKVGQMISRGDLIGEIGVSGTGQNLPGRAKYPHLHFEIRLDGNYLGYGLTPQETIGVYEDIFGKI
;
A
#
# COMPACT_ATOMS: atom_id res chain seq x y z
N MET A 1 -43.27 35.36 -25.25
CA MET A 1 -41.93 35.95 -25.07
C MET A 1 -41.71 36.23 -23.58
N LYS A 2 -41.05 35.32 -22.87
CA LYS A 2 -40.42 35.43 -21.54
C LYS A 2 -40.28 34.02 -21.00
N ARG A 3 -39.17 33.33 -21.31
CA ARG A 3 -38.58 32.18 -20.64
C ARG A 3 -37.38 31.73 -21.46
N ALA A 4 -36.24 32.35 -21.24
CA ALA A 4 -34.91 31.85 -21.59
C ALA A 4 -33.87 32.79 -20.97
N HIS A 5 -33.62 32.61 -19.66
CA HIS A 5 -32.43 33.17 -18.98
C HIS A 5 -32.33 32.51 -17.59
N ALA A 6 -31.88 31.27 -17.53
CA ALA A 6 -31.43 30.63 -16.28
C ALA A 6 -30.69 29.30 -16.61
N ALA A 7 -29.61 29.38 -17.35
CA ALA A 7 -28.77 28.21 -17.63
C ALA A 7 -27.33 28.57 -17.96
N PHE A 8 -26.73 29.57 -17.29
CA PHE A 8 -25.32 29.93 -17.55
C PHE A 8 -24.64 30.53 -16.31
N GLN A 9 -24.76 29.93 -15.15
CA GLN A 9 -23.97 30.35 -13.96
C GLN A 9 -23.45 29.21 -13.10
N SER A 10 -23.39 27.97 -13.54
CA SER A 10 -22.92 26.84 -12.72
C SER A 10 -21.53 26.27 -13.11
N VAL A 11 -20.78 26.93 -13.98
CA VAL A 11 -19.48 26.43 -14.45
C VAL A 11 -18.28 27.13 -13.81
N SER A 12 -18.47 28.17 -13.02
CA SER A 12 -17.33 28.92 -12.45
C SER A 12 -16.94 28.53 -11.01
N LEU A 13 -17.65 27.61 -10.36
CA LEU A 13 -17.34 27.19 -8.99
C LEU A 13 -16.36 25.99 -8.89
N LEU A 14 -16.13 25.27 -9.97
CA LEU A 14 -15.18 24.14 -9.97
C LEU A 14 -13.70 24.55 -10.05
N SER A 15 -13.41 25.80 -10.40
CA SER A 15 -12.02 26.29 -10.49
C SER A 15 -11.42 26.76 -9.17
N VAL A 16 -12.22 26.92 -8.12
CA VAL A 16 -11.75 27.46 -6.81
C VAL A 16 -11.37 26.35 -5.83
N LEU A 17 -11.85 25.12 -6.03
CA LEU A 17 -11.62 24.01 -5.08
C LEU A 17 -10.27 23.29 -5.26
N TRP A 18 -9.54 23.54 -6.34
CA TRP A 18 -8.24 22.90 -6.59
C TRP A 18 -7.05 23.55 -5.87
N SER A 19 -7.21 24.78 -5.38
CA SER A 19 -6.16 25.52 -4.66
C SER A 19 -6.16 25.31 -3.15
N SER A 20 -7.19 24.67 -2.58
CA SER A 20 -7.38 24.62 -1.13
C SER A 20 -6.83 23.35 -0.46
N LEU A 21 -6.41 22.34 -1.22
CA LEU A 21 -5.96 21.05 -0.65
C LEU A 21 -4.44 20.92 -0.45
N PHE A 22 -3.65 21.97 -0.78
CA PHE A 22 -2.19 21.91 -0.62
C PHE A 22 -1.59 23.13 0.12
N VAL A 23 -2.37 23.87 0.90
CA VAL A 23 -1.86 24.97 1.73
C VAL A 23 -2.15 24.67 3.19
N ILE A 24 -1.43 23.71 3.78
CA ILE A 24 -1.14 23.68 5.22
C ILE A 24 0.36 23.40 5.36
N GLY A 25 1.13 24.44 5.16
CA GLY A 25 2.54 24.47 5.46
C GLY A 25 2.96 25.91 5.70
N ALA A 26 3.09 26.29 6.98
CA ALA A 26 3.81 27.44 7.48
C ALA A 26 3.14 28.83 7.42
N SER A 27 2.50 29.20 8.51
CA SER A 27 2.74 30.50 9.15
C SER A 27 2.66 30.34 10.66
N VAL A 28 3.80 30.06 11.28
CA VAL A 28 3.99 30.19 12.73
C VAL A 28 4.39 31.62 13.00
N GLN A 29 3.46 32.44 13.47
CA GLN A 29 3.79 33.67 14.17
C GLN A 29 4.33 33.33 15.55
N ALA A 30 5.48 33.87 15.84
CA ALA A 30 6.18 33.76 17.11
C ALA A 30 5.34 34.31 18.27
N GLN A 31 5.20 33.53 19.33
CA GLN A 31 4.83 34.01 20.66
C GLN A 31 5.93 33.68 21.68
N PRO A 32 6.06 34.46 22.77
CA PRO A 32 7.31 34.68 23.45
C PRO A 32 7.75 33.56 24.38
N ALA A 33 9.05 33.53 24.56
CA ALA A 33 9.85 32.59 25.36
C ALA A 33 9.34 32.37 26.79
N LEU A 34 9.08 31.11 27.15
CA LEU A 34 8.99 30.65 28.53
C LEU A 34 10.40 30.19 29.01
N LYS A 35 10.80 30.73 30.15
CA LYS A 35 12.09 30.56 30.79
C LYS A 35 12.43 29.08 31.07
N LEU A 36 13.55 28.63 30.56
CA LEU A 36 14.21 27.37 30.90
C LEU A 36 14.78 27.40 32.32
N ARG A 37 14.59 26.33 33.08
CA ARG A 37 15.33 26.02 34.31
C ARG A 37 16.67 25.36 33.96
N PRO A 38 17.73 25.54 34.78
CA PRO A 38 19.08 25.08 34.49
C PRO A 38 19.27 23.57 34.70
N PRO A 39 20.32 22.98 34.11
CA PRO A 39 20.58 21.54 34.13
C PRO A 39 21.18 21.08 35.45
N ILE A 40 20.89 19.82 35.80
CA ILE A 40 21.47 19.12 36.96
C ILE A 40 22.76 18.43 36.54
N ASP A 41 23.73 18.53 37.41
CA ASP A 41 25.14 18.21 37.26
C ASP A 41 25.51 16.80 36.84
N GLU A 42 26.64 16.75 36.13
CA GLU A 42 27.42 15.57 35.75
C GLU A 42 27.93 14.80 36.98
N VAL A 43 27.79 13.49 36.96
CA VAL A 43 28.61 12.58 37.77
C VAL A 43 29.61 11.88 36.86
N ARG A 44 30.86 12.28 36.95
CA ARG A 44 32.02 11.60 36.39
C ARG A 44 32.23 10.27 37.12
N THR A 45 32.30 9.17 36.39
CA THR A 45 33.04 7.98 36.84
C THR A 45 34.04 7.57 35.76
N GLN A 46 35.31 7.57 36.18
CA GLN A 46 36.47 7.09 35.43
C GLN A 46 36.35 5.57 35.20
N ALA A 47 36.58 5.12 33.97
CA ALA A 47 36.89 3.72 33.70
C ALA A 47 38.14 3.62 32.85
N SER A 48 39.07 2.84 33.37
CA SER A 48 40.43 2.60 32.91
C SER A 48 40.48 1.87 31.56
N SER A 49 41.46 2.28 30.76
CA SER A 49 41.90 1.66 29.51
C SER A 49 42.50 0.28 29.75
N LYS A 50 42.00 -0.74 29.01
CA LYS A 50 42.76 -1.95 28.66
C LYS A 50 42.53 -2.26 27.18
N MET A 51 43.58 -2.25 26.41
CA MET A 51 43.63 -2.69 25.01
C MET A 51 43.40 -4.20 24.92
N PRO A 52 42.72 -4.68 23.88
CA PRO A 52 42.66 -6.12 23.59
C PRO A 52 43.78 -6.55 22.64
N VAL A 53 44.31 -7.73 22.96
CA VAL A 53 45.32 -8.51 22.25
C VAL A 53 44.75 -9.01 20.90
N PRO A 54 45.52 -9.14 19.81
CA PRO A 54 45.05 -9.60 18.51
C PRO A 54 44.86 -11.12 18.51
N ILE A 55 43.64 -11.55 18.15
CA ILE A 55 43.30 -12.95 17.93
C ILE A 55 43.59 -13.33 16.49
N ASN A 56 44.45 -14.32 16.34
CA ASN A 56 44.89 -14.96 15.12
C ASN A 56 43.72 -15.60 14.34
N ARG A 57 43.53 -15.22 13.09
CA ARG A 57 42.55 -15.84 12.18
C ARG A 57 43.16 -17.09 11.56
N SER A 58 42.78 -18.26 12.04
CA SER A 58 42.96 -19.50 11.29
C SER A 58 41.78 -19.72 10.34
N ASN A 59 42.04 -19.73 9.04
CA ASN A 59 41.13 -20.15 8.00
C ASN A 59 40.70 -21.62 8.24
N ARG A 60 39.43 -21.83 8.55
CA ARG A 60 38.77 -23.11 8.33
C ARG A 60 37.63 -22.89 7.32
N SER A 61 37.85 -23.37 6.12
CA SER A 61 36.80 -23.60 5.14
C SER A 61 35.84 -24.65 5.69
N VAL A 62 34.64 -24.22 6.07
CA VAL A 62 33.53 -25.12 6.37
C VAL A 62 32.77 -25.34 5.08
N ALA A 63 32.89 -26.53 4.53
CA ALA A 63 32.04 -27.02 3.45
C ALA A 63 30.56 -26.95 3.89
N PRO A 64 29.60 -26.67 2.97
CA PRO A 64 28.20 -26.65 3.32
C PRO A 64 27.77 -28.08 3.66
N SER A 65 27.49 -28.35 4.93
CA SER A 65 26.83 -29.56 5.35
C SER A 65 25.39 -29.55 4.84
N THR A 66 25.12 -30.34 3.83
CA THR A 66 23.78 -30.76 3.44
C THR A 66 23.21 -31.65 4.53
N THR A 67 22.59 -31.04 5.53
CA THR A 67 21.67 -31.75 6.41
C THR A 67 20.24 -31.48 5.93
N THR A 68 19.77 -32.32 5.03
CA THR A 68 18.36 -32.59 4.82
C THR A 68 17.77 -33.22 6.06
N SER A 69 17.29 -32.44 7.02
CA SER A 69 16.30 -32.89 7.98
C SER A 69 14.98 -32.19 7.66
N SER A 70 14.21 -32.82 6.81
CA SER A 70 12.84 -32.45 6.49
C SER A 70 11.89 -32.83 7.62
N ASN A 71 11.89 -32.09 8.70
CA ASN A 71 10.69 -31.97 9.52
C ASN A 71 9.95 -30.76 8.97
N GLU A 72 9.16 -30.97 7.91
CA GLU A 72 8.29 -29.90 7.40
C GLU A 72 7.35 -29.47 8.53
N LYS A 73 7.56 -28.25 9.01
CA LYS A 73 6.78 -27.63 10.09
C LYS A 73 5.37 -27.22 9.64
N TYR A 74 5.01 -27.46 8.40
CA TYR A 74 3.74 -27.08 7.78
C TYR A 74 3.31 -28.04 6.68
N THR A 75 2.00 -28.21 6.51
CA THR A 75 1.41 -28.88 5.35
C THR A 75 1.29 -27.88 4.21
N ARG A 76 1.69 -28.30 3.00
CA ARG A 76 1.64 -27.48 1.77
C ARG A 76 0.52 -27.94 0.88
N HIS A 77 -0.26 -26.98 0.35
CA HIS A 77 -1.33 -27.20 -0.60
C HIS A 77 -1.06 -26.32 -1.83
N GLN A 78 -0.74 -26.95 -2.95
CA GLN A 78 -0.57 -26.21 -4.21
C GLN A 78 -1.92 -25.67 -4.70
N LEU A 79 -2.00 -24.39 -5.04
CA LEU A 79 -3.20 -23.75 -5.57
C LEU A 79 -3.21 -23.84 -7.09
N LEU A 80 -4.23 -24.50 -7.64
CA LEU A 80 -4.39 -24.74 -9.08
C LEU A 80 -5.76 -24.28 -9.56
N ASP A 81 -5.81 -23.66 -10.74
CA ASP A 81 -7.07 -23.35 -11.40
C ASP A 81 -7.68 -24.60 -12.08
N SER A 82 -8.86 -24.47 -12.66
CA SER A 82 -9.55 -25.55 -13.37
C SER A 82 -8.77 -26.10 -14.59
N LYS A 83 -7.73 -25.40 -15.05
CA LYS A 83 -6.82 -25.83 -16.11
C LYS A 83 -5.50 -26.38 -15.57
N MET A 84 -5.44 -26.65 -14.27
CA MET A 84 -4.24 -27.13 -13.54
C MET A 84 -3.06 -26.16 -13.60
N GLN A 85 -3.33 -24.86 -13.77
CA GLN A 85 -2.28 -23.82 -13.72
C GLN A 85 -2.21 -23.22 -12.32
N PRO A 86 -1.00 -23.00 -11.77
CA PRO A 86 -0.83 -22.33 -10.50
C PRO A 86 -1.41 -20.91 -10.51
N PHE A 87 -2.10 -20.52 -9.43
CA PHE A 87 -2.55 -19.14 -9.24
C PHE A 87 -2.06 -18.57 -7.90
N LYS A 88 -1.91 -17.24 -7.85
CA LYS A 88 -1.39 -16.52 -6.69
C LYS A 88 -2.46 -15.57 -6.13
N PRO A 89 -3.21 -15.97 -5.10
CA PRO A 89 -4.19 -15.07 -4.50
C PRO A 89 -3.55 -14.04 -3.57
N GLU A 90 -4.21 -12.90 -3.42
CA GLU A 90 -3.87 -11.86 -2.44
C GLU A 90 -4.44 -12.15 -1.05
N ALA A 91 -5.60 -12.82 -0.99
CA ALA A 91 -6.25 -13.18 0.26
C ALA A 91 -6.96 -14.53 0.19
N PHE A 92 -7.17 -15.15 1.36
CA PHE A 92 -7.87 -16.42 1.54
C PHE A 92 -8.90 -16.32 2.65
N LEU A 93 -10.09 -16.85 2.40
CA LEU A 93 -11.19 -16.90 3.36
C LEU A 93 -12.05 -18.15 3.12
N PRO A 94 -12.12 -19.10 4.07
CA PRO A 94 -13.05 -20.22 3.99
C PRO A 94 -14.45 -19.79 4.41
N VAL A 95 -15.47 -20.20 3.65
CA VAL A 95 -16.88 -19.88 3.93
C VAL A 95 -17.72 -21.15 3.71
N GLY A 96 -18.12 -21.81 4.78
CA GLY A 96 -18.86 -23.08 4.70
C GLY A 96 -18.05 -24.14 3.94
N GLU A 97 -18.61 -24.64 2.84
CA GLU A 97 -17.97 -25.59 1.94
C GLU A 97 -17.25 -24.91 0.75
N ASN A 98 -16.96 -23.62 0.86
CA ASN A 98 -16.25 -22.89 -0.16
C ASN A 98 -14.91 -22.36 0.39
N LEU A 99 -13.87 -22.54 -0.41
CA LEU A 99 -12.55 -21.96 -0.20
C LEU A 99 -12.42 -20.76 -1.13
N CYS A 100 -12.57 -19.56 -0.58
CA CYS A 100 -12.57 -18.32 -1.34
C CYS A 100 -11.18 -17.72 -1.38
N PHE A 101 -10.70 -17.38 -2.59
CA PHE A 101 -9.42 -16.72 -2.80
C PHE A 101 -9.62 -15.45 -3.62
N LEU A 102 -9.03 -14.35 -3.17
CA LEU A 102 -9.09 -13.07 -3.85
C LEU A 102 -7.88 -12.92 -4.77
N GLY A 103 -8.13 -12.60 -6.03
CA GLY A 103 -7.10 -12.17 -6.97
C GLY A 103 -7.21 -10.68 -7.28
N VAL A 104 -6.36 -10.21 -8.16
CA VAL A 104 -6.28 -8.79 -8.53
C VAL A 104 -7.59 -8.28 -9.17
N ASN A 105 -8.26 -9.12 -9.96
CA ASN A 105 -9.52 -8.78 -10.65
C ASN A 105 -10.47 -9.98 -10.75
N CYS A 106 -10.37 -10.91 -9.82
CA CYS A 106 -11.20 -12.12 -9.83
C CYS A 106 -11.31 -12.71 -8.42
N VAL A 107 -12.28 -13.59 -8.26
CA VAL A 107 -12.40 -14.51 -7.14
C VAL A 107 -12.20 -15.93 -7.66
N TRP A 108 -11.44 -16.75 -6.94
CA TRP A 108 -11.44 -18.21 -7.14
C TRP A 108 -12.25 -18.87 -6.04
N ILE A 109 -13.03 -19.86 -6.39
CA ILE A 109 -13.81 -20.66 -5.46
C ILE A 109 -13.41 -22.12 -5.61
N GLY A 110 -12.75 -22.67 -4.60
CA GLY A 110 -12.50 -24.09 -4.42
C GLY A 110 -13.62 -24.72 -3.61
N LYS A 111 -13.88 -26.00 -3.84
CA LYS A 111 -14.81 -26.79 -3.04
C LYS A 111 -14.10 -27.48 -1.88
N GLY A 112 -14.74 -27.54 -0.73
CA GLY A 112 -14.25 -28.12 0.49
C GLY A 112 -14.23 -27.14 1.64
N ASN A 113 -13.97 -27.66 2.81
CA ASN A 113 -13.79 -26.89 4.04
C ASN A 113 -12.38 -27.10 4.63
N LEU A 114 -12.04 -26.35 5.65
CA LEU A 114 -10.71 -26.42 6.26
C LEU A 114 -10.32 -27.83 6.73
N LYS A 115 -11.28 -28.62 7.19
CA LYS A 115 -11.05 -29.99 7.65
C LYS A 115 -10.79 -30.95 6.48
N SER A 116 -11.54 -30.80 5.39
CA SER A 116 -11.40 -31.67 4.22
C SER A 116 -10.07 -31.46 3.50
N ILE A 117 -9.51 -30.24 3.52
CA ILE A 117 -8.25 -29.94 2.83
C ILE A 117 -6.99 -30.25 3.62
N GLU A 118 -7.06 -30.56 4.92
CA GLU A 118 -5.87 -30.81 5.73
C GLU A 118 -4.93 -31.90 5.16
N THR A 119 -5.50 -32.88 4.46
CA THR A 119 -4.76 -34.00 3.85
C THR A 119 -4.50 -33.82 2.36
N GLU A 120 -5.11 -32.84 1.74
CA GLU A 120 -4.98 -32.60 0.29
C GLU A 120 -3.60 -31.99 -0.02
N LYS A 121 -2.99 -32.41 -1.12
CA LYS A 121 -1.74 -31.80 -1.63
C LYS A 121 -2.01 -30.65 -2.58
N GLN A 122 -3.16 -30.65 -3.19
CA GLN A 122 -3.58 -29.66 -4.18
C GLN A 122 -4.99 -29.18 -3.88
N ILE A 123 -5.22 -27.89 -4.05
CA ILE A 123 -6.54 -27.27 -3.94
C ILE A 123 -6.86 -26.72 -5.32
N SER A 124 -7.91 -27.26 -5.94
CA SER A 124 -8.42 -26.76 -7.21
C SER A 124 -9.51 -25.71 -6.97
N ALA A 125 -9.49 -24.62 -7.74
CA ALA A 125 -10.47 -23.55 -7.64
C ALA A 125 -10.87 -23.03 -9.02
N ASP A 126 -12.18 -22.78 -9.20
CA ASP A 126 -12.72 -22.15 -10.39
C ASP A 126 -12.54 -20.64 -10.34
N ARG A 127 -12.10 -20.07 -11.45
CA ARG A 127 -11.88 -18.64 -11.59
C ARG A 127 -13.15 -17.92 -12.04
N TYR A 128 -13.62 -16.98 -11.23
CA TYR A 128 -14.68 -16.05 -11.56
C TYR A 128 -14.05 -14.66 -11.80
N GLY A 129 -13.67 -14.41 -13.05
CA GLY A 129 -13.09 -13.15 -13.47
C GLY A 129 -14.18 -12.12 -13.79
N ILE A 130 -13.80 -10.85 -13.75
CA ILE A 130 -14.63 -9.79 -14.31
C ILE A 130 -14.50 -9.89 -15.83
N THR A 131 -15.63 -10.08 -16.51
CA THR A 131 -15.65 -10.12 -17.98
C THR A 131 -15.90 -8.71 -18.48
N SER A 132 -14.96 -8.17 -19.22
CA SER A 132 -15.11 -6.90 -19.93
C SER A 132 -15.04 -7.14 -21.44
N SER A 133 -15.97 -6.56 -22.17
CA SER A 133 -15.88 -6.43 -23.64
C SER A 133 -14.89 -5.32 -24.03
N ASP A 134 -14.57 -4.45 -23.09
CA ASP A 134 -13.69 -3.29 -23.24
C ASP A 134 -12.36 -3.55 -22.51
N LYS A 135 -11.35 -2.75 -22.79
CA LYS A 135 -10.02 -2.83 -22.13
C LYS A 135 -10.05 -2.52 -20.61
N ILE A 136 -11.20 -2.23 -20.04
CA ILE A 136 -11.40 -1.85 -18.64
C ILE A 136 -12.40 -2.81 -18.02
N ASP A 137 -12.01 -3.48 -16.94
CA ASP A 137 -12.89 -4.32 -16.15
C ASP A 137 -13.96 -3.48 -15.45
N LYS A 138 -15.24 -3.80 -15.61
CA LYS A 138 -16.37 -3.09 -15.00
C LYS A 138 -17.38 -4.05 -14.38
N ILE A 139 -17.96 -3.63 -13.26
CA ILE A 139 -19.11 -4.26 -12.62
C ILE A 139 -20.23 -3.22 -12.55
N ASP A 140 -21.40 -3.49 -13.15
CA ASP A 140 -22.54 -2.55 -13.21
C ASP A 140 -22.15 -1.13 -13.67
N ASN A 141 -21.27 -1.03 -14.68
CA ASN A 141 -20.68 0.21 -15.20
C ASN A 141 -19.67 0.93 -14.27
N VAL A 142 -19.41 0.44 -13.06
CA VAL A 142 -18.34 0.93 -12.20
C VAL A 142 -17.03 0.26 -12.59
N PRO A 143 -16.00 1.01 -13.01
CA PRO A 143 -14.68 0.45 -13.30
C PRO A 143 -14.09 -0.19 -12.07
N VAL A 144 -13.45 -1.34 -12.24
CA VAL A 144 -12.77 -2.05 -11.16
C VAL A 144 -11.28 -1.77 -11.25
N GLN A 145 -10.71 -1.28 -10.15
CA GLN A 145 -9.29 -1.32 -9.93
C GLN A 145 -8.90 -2.65 -9.25
N GLU A 146 -7.61 -2.85 -9.04
CA GLU A 146 -7.13 -4.05 -8.37
C GLU A 146 -7.88 -4.30 -7.05
N PHE A 147 -8.42 -5.49 -6.87
CA PHE A 147 -9.00 -5.91 -5.60
C PHE A 147 -7.95 -5.91 -4.50
N ASN A 148 -8.29 -5.34 -3.36
CA ASN A 148 -7.38 -5.16 -2.23
C ASN A 148 -7.65 -6.12 -1.09
N ASN A 149 -8.92 -6.23 -0.66
CA ASN A 149 -9.34 -7.12 0.41
C ASN A 149 -10.80 -7.53 0.26
N PHE A 150 -11.20 -8.57 0.97
CA PHE A 150 -12.59 -9.05 0.98
C PHE A 150 -12.98 -9.62 2.33
N VAL A 151 -14.28 -9.63 2.61
CA VAL A 151 -14.86 -10.21 3.80
C VAL A 151 -16.15 -10.97 3.47
N TYR A 152 -16.48 -11.98 4.26
CA TYR A 152 -17.75 -12.66 4.16
C TYR A 152 -18.88 -11.82 4.76
N TYR A 153 -19.95 -11.65 4.01
CA TYR A 153 -21.14 -10.93 4.39
C TYR A 153 -22.32 -11.91 4.49
N ALA A 154 -22.54 -12.41 5.69
CA ALA A 154 -23.50 -13.47 5.98
C ALA A 154 -24.96 -13.16 5.55
N PRO A 155 -25.49 -11.91 5.69
CA PRO A 155 -26.87 -11.63 5.32
C PRO A 155 -27.25 -12.00 3.88
N ASN A 156 -26.30 -11.95 2.95
CA ASN A 156 -26.52 -12.21 1.52
C ASN A 156 -25.77 -13.44 1.01
N ASN A 157 -25.14 -14.22 1.88
CA ASN A 157 -24.20 -15.30 1.49
C ASN A 157 -23.23 -14.84 0.39
N SER A 158 -22.53 -13.76 0.64
CA SER A 158 -21.69 -13.09 -0.35
C SER A 158 -20.35 -12.64 0.22
N LEU A 159 -19.44 -12.30 -0.68
CA LEU A 159 -18.20 -11.62 -0.36
C LEU A 159 -18.35 -10.13 -0.66
N ILE A 160 -18.02 -9.26 0.28
CA ILE A 160 -17.85 -7.83 0.00
C ILE A 160 -16.37 -7.61 -0.27
N ILE A 161 -16.07 -7.06 -1.44
CA ILE A 161 -14.73 -6.86 -1.96
C ILE A 161 -14.47 -5.36 -2.04
N LEU A 162 -13.35 -4.93 -1.50
CA LEU A 162 -12.84 -3.57 -1.62
C LEU A 162 -11.76 -3.55 -2.69
N ASP A 163 -11.88 -2.62 -3.64
CA ASP A 163 -10.82 -2.37 -4.61
C ASP A 163 -9.90 -1.20 -4.19
N LYS A 164 -8.86 -0.95 -4.97
CA LYS A 164 -7.91 0.16 -4.71
C LYS A 164 -8.50 1.55 -4.99
N ALA A 165 -9.63 1.67 -5.66
CA ALA A 165 -10.35 2.93 -5.82
C ALA A 165 -11.25 3.26 -4.62
N GLY A 166 -11.45 2.31 -3.71
CA GLY A 166 -12.38 2.43 -2.58
C GLY A 166 -13.80 2.04 -2.95
N ASP A 167 -14.02 1.48 -4.15
CA ASP A 167 -15.28 0.90 -4.54
C ASP A 167 -15.50 -0.42 -3.80
N LEU A 168 -16.74 -0.68 -3.42
CA LEU A 168 -17.16 -1.92 -2.77
C LEU A 168 -18.04 -2.71 -3.74
N PHE A 169 -17.64 -3.94 -3.98
CA PHE A 169 -18.37 -4.89 -4.83
C PHE A 169 -18.90 -6.05 -3.98
N GLU A 170 -19.98 -6.63 -4.40
CA GLU A 170 -20.55 -7.83 -3.81
C GLU A 170 -20.45 -8.98 -4.80
N PHE A 171 -19.85 -10.09 -4.38
CA PHE A 171 -19.79 -11.34 -5.12
C PHE A 171 -20.66 -12.38 -4.43
N SER A 172 -21.73 -12.83 -5.07
CA SER A 172 -22.66 -13.85 -4.53
C SER A 172 -22.02 -15.24 -4.59
N LEU A 173 -21.98 -15.94 -3.48
CA LEU A 173 -21.53 -17.34 -3.42
C LEU A 173 -22.55 -18.32 -3.99
N ASP A 174 -23.82 -17.92 -4.14
CA ASP A 174 -24.87 -18.77 -4.69
C ASP A 174 -24.92 -18.70 -6.23
N THR A 175 -24.76 -17.49 -6.77
CA THR A 175 -24.91 -17.25 -8.20
C THR A 175 -23.59 -17.02 -8.93
N HIS A 176 -22.48 -16.83 -8.20
CA HIS A 176 -21.15 -16.50 -8.70
C HIS A 176 -21.14 -15.23 -9.57
N LYS A 177 -22.00 -14.25 -9.24
CA LYS A 177 -22.11 -12.99 -9.96
C LYS A 177 -21.66 -11.83 -9.11
N TYR A 178 -21.02 -10.87 -9.76
CA TYR A 178 -20.67 -9.59 -9.18
C TYR A 178 -21.81 -8.59 -9.33
N LYS A 179 -21.91 -7.68 -8.38
CA LYS A 179 -22.68 -6.43 -8.48
C LYS A 179 -21.99 -5.34 -7.67
N VAL A 180 -22.30 -4.08 -7.93
CA VAL A 180 -21.85 -2.97 -7.09
C VAL A 180 -22.54 -3.04 -5.74
N PHE A 181 -21.76 -3.10 -4.67
CA PHE A 181 -22.29 -2.93 -3.31
C PHE A 181 -22.43 -1.45 -2.98
N ARG A 182 -21.37 -0.67 -3.24
CA ARG A 182 -21.35 0.78 -3.13
C ARG A 182 -20.18 1.35 -3.93
N ALA A 183 -20.47 2.15 -4.94
CA ALA A 183 -19.44 2.95 -5.62
C ALA A 183 -18.85 3.99 -4.65
N ASN A 184 -17.55 4.23 -4.77
CA ASN A 184 -16.88 5.25 -3.98
C ASN A 184 -17.38 6.63 -4.40
N ALA A 185 -17.88 7.39 -3.42
CA ALA A 185 -18.41 8.72 -3.63
C ALA A 185 -18.28 9.53 -2.34
N PRO A 186 -18.13 10.86 -2.41
CA PRO A 186 -18.05 11.70 -1.23
C PRO A 186 -19.31 11.60 -0.38
N PHE A 187 -19.15 11.57 0.94
CA PHE A 187 -20.26 11.59 1.89
C PHE A 187 -20.90 12.96 2.03
N ILE A 188 -20.16 13.99 1.65
CA ILE A 188 -20.59 15.39 1.69
C ILE A 188 -20.36 15.96 0.30
N LEU A 189 -21.37 16.60 -0.27
CA LEU A 189 -21.28 17.22 -1.60
C LEU A 189 -20.11 18.21 -1.65
N GLY A 190 -19.24 18.02 -2.63
CA GLY A 190 -18.04 18.82 -2.81
C GLY A 190 -16.83 18.41 -1.97
N ALA A 191 -16.96 17.38 -1.12
CA ALA A 191 -15.82 16.78 -0.44
C ALA A 191 -15.11 15.76 -1.37
N PRO A 192 -13.82 15.47 -1.16
CA PRO A 192 -13.13 14.39 -1.85
C PRO A 192 -13.75 13.03 -1.48
N ASP A 193 -13.60 12.06 -2.38
CA ASP A 193 -13.98 10.68 -2.11
C ASP A 193 -13.24 10.12 -0.90
N PRO A 194 -13.87 9.22 -0.12
CA PRO A 194 -13.22 8.57 1.01
C PRO A 194 -12.06 7.66 0.54
N ASP A 195 -11.03 7.56 1.36
CA ASP A 195 -9.87 6.70 1.14
C ASP A 195 -10.01 5.38 1.91
N PHE A 196 -10.89 4.49 1.42
CA PHE A 196 -11.06 3.18 2.04
C PHE A 196 -9.88 2.27 1.71
N ILE A 197 -9.20 1.78 2.74
CA ILE A 197 -8.02 0.93 2.59
C ILE A 197 -8.22 -0.48 3.12
N ASP A 198 -9.22 -0.71 4.01
CA ASP A 198 -9.53 -2.03 4.54
C ASP A 198 -10.97 -2.09 5.06
N LEU A 199 -11.50 -3.32 5.25
CA LEU A 199 -12.88 -3.53 5.64
C LEU A 199 -13.06 -4.76 6.55
N VAL A 200 -14.14 -4.73 7.35
CA VAL A 200 -14.67 -5.88 8.09
C VAL A 200 -16.20 -5.91 7.99
N ALA A 201 -16.77 -7.10 8.06
CA ALA A 201 -18.22 -7.27 8.17
C ALA A 201 -18.61 -7.50 9.64
N VAL A 202 -19.64 -6.77 10.10
CA VAL A 202 -20.16 -6.89 11.47
C VAL A 202 -21.69 -6.92 11.38
N ASN A 203 -22.27 -8.09 11.59
CA ASN A 203 -23.71 -8.31 11.43
C ASN A 203 -24.21 -7.88 10.04
N ASN A 204 -25.12 -6.90 9.97
CA ASN A 204 -25.65 -6.33 8.74
C ASN A 204 -24.88 -5.08 8.25
N GLN A 205 -23.68 -4.87 8.73
CA GLN A 205 -22.89 -3.68 8.44
C GLN A 205 -21.53 -4.03 7.89
N VAL A 206 -20.99 -3.15 7.06
CA VAL A 206 -19.61 -3.17 6.61
C VAL A 206 -18.91 -1.97 7.22
N ILE A 207 -17.85 -2.22 7.97
CA ILE A 207 -17.00 -1.16 8.54
C ILE A 207 -15.76 -1.04 7.66
N VAL A 208 -15.45 0.18 7.23
CA VAL A 208 -14.30 0.48 6.38
C VAL A 208 -13.37 1.47 7.08
N LEU A 209 -12.08 1.28 6.87
CA LEU A 209 -11.01 2.11 7.41
C LEU A 209 -10.65 3.21 6.42
N ASP A 210 -10.77 4.47 6.86
CA ASP A 210 -10.41 5.70 6.13
C ASP A 210 -9.37 6.50 6.94
N PRO A 211 -8.08 6.23 6.79
CA PRO A 211 -7.05 6.89 7.57
C PRO A 211 -6.88 8.37 7.24
N GLU A 212 -7.13 8.79 5.99
CA GLU A 212 -7.00 10.21 5.62
C GLU A 212 -8.00 11.11 6.38
N ARG A 213 -9.19 10.57 6.67
CA ARG A 213 -10.20 11.29 7.45
C ARG A 213 -10.17 10.95 8.93
N ASN A 214 -9.18 10.17 9.34
CA ASN A 214 -9.07 9.70 10.72
C ASN A 214 -10.40 9.08 11.21
N ASN A 215 -10.99 8.22 10.41
CA ASN A 215 -12.30 7.64 10.73
C ASN A 215 -12.43 6.17 10.31
N LEU A 216 -13.35 5.51 11.02
CA LEU A 216 -13.97 4.26 10.60
C LEU A 216 -15.39 4.59 10.17
N TRP A 217 -15.76 4.21 8.97
CA TRP A 217 -17.11 4.41 8.47
C TRP A 217 -17.89 3.12 8.52
N ARG A 218 -19.13 3.23 8.93
CA ARG A 218 -20.09 2.14 9.00
C ARG A 218 -21.08 2.28 7.87
N ILE A 219 -21.19 1.25 7.05
CA ILE A 219 -22.09 1.18 5.91
C ILE A 219 -23.14 0.14 6.21
N ASP A 220 -24.40 0.54 6.26
CA ASP A 220 -25.52 -0.38 6.41
C ASP A 220 -25.66 -1.24 5.15
N GLY A 221 -25.70 -2.55 5.33
CA GLY A 221 -25.66 -3.49 4.21
C GLY A 221 -26.92 -3.50 3.34
N GLN A 222 -28.06 -3.06 3.85
CA GLN A 222 -29.31 -2.99 3.10
C GLN A 222 -29.54 -1.60 2.50
N THR A 223 -29.52 -0.58 3.32
CA THR A 223 -29.84 0.79 2.91
C THR A 223 -28.68 1.53 2.25
N LYS A 224 -27.45 0.99 2.38
CA LYS A 224 -26.18 1.60 1.93
C LYS A 224 -25.90 2.96 2.56
N LYS A 225 -26.63 3.33 3.62
CA LYS A 225 -26.37 4.53 4.39
C LYS A 225 -25.03 4.44 5.11
N VAL A 226 -24.33 5.55 5.12
CA VAL A 226 -22.99 5.67 5.72
C VAL A 226 -23.07 6.52 6.96
N ASP A 227 -22.41 6.05 8.02
CA ASP A 227 -22.32 6.73 9.30
C ASP A 227 -20.88 6.64 9.83
N GLY A 228 -20.36 7.74 10.38
CA GLY A 228 -19.04 7.75 11.01
C GLY A 228 -19.08 7.12 12.39
N LEU A 229 -18.25 6.12 12.63
CA LEU A 229 -18.10 5.53 13.98
C LEU A 229 -17.49 6.51 14.97
N PHE A 230 -16.59 7.35 14.49
CA PHE A 230 -15.99 8.42 15.26
C PHE A 230 -16.33 9.74 14.60
N LYS A 231 -16.70 10.75 15.40
CA LYS A 231 -16.82 12.10 14.87
C LYS A 231 -15.46 12.50 14.33
N ALA A 232 -15.38 12.80 13.04
CA ALA A 232 -14.17 13.28 12.39
C ALA A 232 -13.64 14.50 13.17
N VAL A 233 -12.57 14.29 13.91
CA VAL A 233 -11.84 15.37 14.57
C VAL A 233 -10.80 15.81 13.57
N LEU A 234 -10.89 17.06 13.12
CA LEU A 234 -9.89 17.63 12.24
C LEU A 234 -8.50 17.44 12.90
N PRO A 235 -7.46 17.05 12.14
CA PRO A 235 -6.15 16.67 12.70
C PRO A 235 -5.53 17.68 13.65
N TRP A 236 -5.83 18.98 13.46
CA TRP A 236 -5.35 20.06 14.34
C TRP A 236 -6.17 20.27 15.63
N ARG A 237 -7.24 19.49 15.84
CA ARG A 237 -8.09 19.55 17.05
C ARG A 237 -8.05 18.27 17.87
N VAL A 238 -7.15 17.34 17.56
CA VAL A 238 -6.98 16.11 18.36
C VAL A 238 -6.48 16.50 19.74
N LYS A 239 -7.32 16.32 20.75
CA LYS A 239 -6.93 16.53 22.16
C LYS A 239 -6.16 15.31 22.64
N PRO A 240 -5.24 15.46 23.63
CA PRO A 240 -4.67 14.31 24.32
C PRO A 240 -5.78 13.38 24.82
N GLY A 241 -5.79 12.12 24.35
CA GLY A 241 -6.83 11.14 24.68
C GLY A 241 -7.89 10.92 23.57
N ASP A 242 -7.92 11.74 22.52
CA ASP A 242 -8.77 11.48 21.35
C ASP A 242 -8.23 10.28 20.54
N ILE A 243 -9.15 9.56 19.91
CA ILE A 243 -8.80 8.41 19.07
C ILE A 243 -8.22 8.94 17.76
N TYR A 244 -6.98 8.57 17.48
CA TYR A 244 -6.32 8.85 16.20
C TYR A 244 -6.15 7.55 15.41
N ILE A 245 -6.73 7.49 14.22
CA ILE A 245 -6.68 6.33 13.31
C ILE A 245 -5.96 6.60 12.00
N GLY A 246 -5.54 7.84 11.74
CA GLY A 246 -4.98 8.27 10.45
C GLY A 246 -3.74 7.51 9.96
N ASP A 247 -3.10 6.73 10.82
CA ASP A 247 -1.99 5.83 10.46
C ASP A 247 -2.39 4.34 10.47
N GLY A 248 -3.69 4.04 10.58
CA GLY A 248 -4.21 2.67 10.51
C GLY A 248 -4.03 2.06 9.12
N ILE A 249 -3.53 0.84 9.03
CA ILE A 249 -3.27 0.14 7.78
C ILE A 249 -4.19 -1.05 7.54
N CYS A 250 -4.70 -1.68 8.58
CA CYS A 250 -5.72 -2.72 8.47
C CYS A 250 -6.55 -2.88 9.74
N ILE A 251 -7.73 -3.46 9.58
CA ILE A 251 -8.68 -3.76 10.64
C ILE A 251 -9.13 -5.22 10.59
N VAL A 252 -9.44 -5.81 11.73
CA VAL A 252 -10.09 -7.12 11.84
C VAL A 252 -11.11 -7.13 12.97
N TYR A 253 -12.07 -8.04 12.87
CA TYR A 253 -13.16 -8.18 13.82
C TYR A 253 -13.38 -9.65 14.21
N ASP A 254 -13.58 -9.89 15.53
CA ASP A 254 -13.90 -11.20 16.10
C ASP A 254 -14.90 -11.14 17.24
N GLY A 255 -15.75 -10.12 17.27
CA GLY A 255 -16.56 -9.68 18.40
C GLY A 255 -16.04 -8.39 19.03
N SER A 256 -14.79 -8.06 18.76
CA SER A 256 -14.15 -6.76 19.00
C SER A 256 -13.39 -6.32 17.77
N LEU A 257 -13.23 -5.01 17.59
CA LEU A 257 -12.46 -4.47 16.48
C LEU A 257 -11.01 -4.23 16.92
N TYR A 258 -10.09 -4.66 16.08
CA TYR A 258 -8.66 -4.40 16.24
C TYR A 258 -8.14 -3.67 15.00
N MET A 259 -7.31 -2.66 15.21
CA MET A 259 -6.66 -1.91 14.14
C MET A 259 -5.15 -1.99 14.32
N LEU A 260 -4.46 -2.35 13.25
CA LEU A 260 -3.01 -2.32 13.14
C LEU A 260 -2.59 -0.96 12.57
N LYS A 261 -1.62 -0.33 13.21
CA LYS A 261 -1.04 0.96 12.79
C LYS A 261 0.32 0.79 12.14
N ASN A 262 0.71 1.76 11.33
CA ASN A 262 1.99 1.78 10.59
C ASN A 262 3.23 1.51 11.46
N ALA A 263 3.22 2.01 12.69
CA ALA A 263 4.30 1.77 13.64
C ALA A 263 4.25 0.38 14.29
N GLY A 264 3.37 -0.51 13.84
CA GLY A 264 3.20 -1.84 14.39
C GLY A 264 2.41 -1.88 15.71
N TYR A 265 1.69 -0.82 16.04
CA TYR A 265 0.82 -0.78 17.22
C TYR A 265 -0.55 -1.39 16.90
N ILE A 266 -1.08 -2.16 17.83
CA ILE A 266 -2.43 -2.68 17.76
C ILE A 266 -3.32 -1.91 18.73
N THR A 267 -4.40 -1.34 18.22
CA THR A 267 -5.45 -0.69 19.01
C THR A 267 -6.68 -1.58 19.07
N HIS A 268 -7.19 -1.81 20.25
CA HIS A 268 -8.41 -2.58 20.52
C HIS A 268 -9.58 -1.64 20.79
N TYR A 269 -10.70 -1.90 20.14
CA TYR A 269 -11.96 -1.18 20.32
C TYR A 269 -12.99 -2.17 20.86
N ALA A 270 -13.21 -2.13 22.17
CA ALA A 270 -14.08 -3.10 22.86
C ALA A 270 -15.57 -2.95 22.49
N ASN A 271 -15.99 -1.76 22.06
CA ASN A 271 -17.36 -1.51 21.64
C ASN A 271 -17.37 -0.67 20.36
N VAL A 272 -17.60 -1.35 19.25
CA VAL A 272 -17.62 -0.75 17.92
C VAL A 272 -18.87 0.12 17.70
N GLU A 273 -19.98 -0.20 18.37
CA GLU A 273 -21.24 0.51 18.18
C GLU A 273 -21.20 1.94 18.73
N VAL A 274 -20.42 2.16 19.78
CA VAL A 274 -20.36 3.45 20.49
C VAL A 274 -19.09 4.24 20.20
N GLY A 275 -18.12 3.65 19.51
CA GLY A 275 -16.83 4.29 19.23
C GLY A 275 -16.00 4.62 20.49
N ARG A 276 -16.28 3.95 21.61
CA ARG A 276 -15.63 4.17 22.91
C ARG A 276 -14.77 2.98 23.31
N GLY A 277 -13.84 3.21 24.22
CA GLY A 277 -13.03 2.13 24.83
C GLY A 277 -11.81 1.70 24.02
N ALA A 278 -11.29 2.58 23.16
CA ALA A 278 -10.04 2.30 22.48
C ALA A 278 -8.88 2.14 23.47
N LYS A 279 -8.16 1.03 23.36
CA LYS A 279 -6.98 0.72 24.17
C LYS A 279 -5.89 0.16 23.29
N GLN A 280 -4.69 0.75 23.36
CA GLN A 280 -3.51 0.15 22.76
C GLN A 280 -3.11 -1.08 23.59
N ILE A 281 -3.07 -2.27 22.95
CA ILE A 281 -2.82 -3.53 23.65
C ILE A 281 -1.41 -4.06 23.44
N SER A 282 -0.72 -3.66 22.38
CA SER A 282 0.64 -4.15 22.15
C SER A 282 1.40 -3.36 21.09
N THR A 283 2.73 -3.46 21.14
CA THR A 283 3.63 -3.16 20.04
C THR A 283 4.25 -4.45 19.56
N PRO A 284 4.09 -4.85 18.29
CA PRO A 284 4.72 -6.05 17.75
C PRO A 284 6.24 -6.01 17.84
N CYS A 285 6.84 -4.84 17.93
CA CYS A 285 8.28 -4.68 17.82
C CYS A 285 8.84 -3.79 18.90
N LYS A 286 9.98 -4.19 19.45
CA LYS A 286 10.81 -3.30 20.26
C LYS A 286 11.40 -2.22 19.34
N ARG A 287 11.64 -1.02 19.88
CA ARG A 287 12.09 0.21 19.20
C ARG A 287 13.23 0.06 18.17
N ASN A 288 14.00 -1.03 18.21
CA ASN A 288 15.17 -1.27 17.36
C ASN A 288 14.95 -2.37 16.29
N MET A 289 13.73 -2.85 16.11
CA MET A 289 13.41 -3.85 15.08
C MET A 289 12.61 -3.15 13.99
N THR A 290 13.11 -3.22 12.76
CA THR A 290 12.35 -2.79 11.58
C THR A 290 11.18 -3.73 11.39
N CYS A 291 10.04 -3.42 11.98
CA CYS A 291 8.78 -4.11 11.74
C CYS A 291 8.04 -3.42 10.61
N ARG A 292 7.64 -4.23 9.65
CA ARG A 292 6.83 -3.81 8.51
C ARG A 292 5.58 -4.67 8.45
N PRO A 293 4.60 -4.37 9.34
CA PRO A 293 3.37 -5.13 9.37
C PRO A 293 2.57 -4.86 8.09
N SER A 294 2.02 -5.92 7.50
CA SER A 294 1.26 -5.80 6.25
C SER A 294 -0.22 -6.20 6.41
N ARG A 295 -0.50 -7.18 7.26
CA ARG A 295 -1.86 -7.68 7.48
C ARG A 295 -2.06 -8.05 8.96
N LEU A 296 -3.30 -7.92 9.40
CA LEU A 296 -3.79 -8.39 10.69
C LEU A 296 -4.84 -9.47 10.45
N ALA A 297 -4.82 -10.53 11.25
CA ALA A 297 -5.83 -11.57 11.19
C ALA A 297 -6.19 -12.04 12.60
N THR A 298 -7.45 -12.40 12.80
CA THR A 298 -7.92 -13.00 14.05
C THR A 298 -9.21 -13.79 13.84
N ALA A 299 -9.57 -14.60 14.80
CA ALA A 299 -10.87 -15.23 14.94
C ALA A 299 -11.26 -15.27 16.40
N PHE A 300 -12.51 -15.60 16.70
CA PHE A 300 -12.97 -15.77 18.06
C PHE A 300 -12.13 -16.86 18.78
N GLY A 301 -11.60 -16.53 19.94
CA GLY A 301 -10.73 -17.42 20.71
C GLY A 301 -9.29 -17.58 20.19
N ALA A 302 -8.96 -17.09 19.00
CA ALA A 302 -7.61 -17.13 18.44
C ALA A 302 -6.78 -15.91 18.86
N PRO A 303 -5.42 -16.00 18.83
CA PRO A 303 -4.56 -14.85 18.94
C PRO A 303 -4.80 -13.81 17.82
N LEU A 304 -4.29 -12.61 18.00
CA LEU A 304 -4.09 -11.68 16.90
C LEU A 304 -2.79 -12.05 16.17
N PHE A 305 -2.87 -12.21 14.86
CA PHE A 305 -1.73 -12.50 14.02
C PHE A 305 -1.38 -11.29 13.17
N VAL A 306 -0.13 -10.88 13.23
CA VAL A 306 0.43 -9.84 12.34
C VAL A 306 1.30 -10.53 11.32
N VAL A 307 0.96 -10.39 10.05
CA VAL A 307 1.80 -10.83 8.93
C VAL A 307 2.81 -9.72 8.62
N GLU A 308 4.07 -10.06 8.61
CA GLU A 308 5.18 -9.19 8.25
C GLU A 308 5.84 -9.76 6.99
N ARG A 309 5.28 -9.42 5.84
CA ARG A 309 5.64 -9.97 4.53
C ARG A 309 7.12 -9.83 4.22
N GLU A 310 7.66 -8.62 4.40
CA GLU A 310 9.07 -8.35 4.13
C GLU A 310 10.04 -9.04 5.09
N ASN A 311 9.58 -9.38 6.28
CA ASN A 311 10.37 -10.08 7.28
C ASN A 311 10.18 -11.61 7.24
N ASN A 312 9.34 -12.10 6.31
CA ASN A 312 8.95 -13.51 6.21
C ASN A 312 8.55 -14.10 7.58
N ARG A 313 7.69 -13.37 8.28
CA ARG A 313 7.36 -13.63 9.66
C ARG A 313 5.88 -13.42 9.94
N VAL A 314 5.35 -14.25 10.83
CA VAL A 314 4.05 -14.04 11.47
C VAL A 314 4.27 -13.87 12.97
N THR A 315 3.74 -12.79 13.54
CA THR A 315 3.77 -12.55 14.99
C THR A 315 2.38 -12.75 15.55
N ALA A 316 2.24 -13.70 16.47
CA ALA A 316 1.00 -13.93 17.21
C ALA A 316 1.02 -13.17 18.54
N PHE A 317 -0.10 -12.51 18.86
CA PHE A 317 -0.34 -11.75 20.08
C PHE A 317 -1.45 -12.40 20.89
N ASP A 318 -1.16 -12.73 22.10
CA ASP A 318 -2.20 -13.08 23.07
C ASP A 318 -3.02 -11.83 23.42
N LYS A 319 -4.32 -11.86 23.16
CA LYS A 319 -5.24 -10.71 23.34
C LYS A 319 -5.40 -10.28 24.80
N ILE A 320 -5.16 -11.20 25.74
CA ILE A 320 -5.35 -10.98 27.18
C ILE A 320 -4.06 -10.50 27.81
N THR A 321 -2.97 -11.23 27.59
CA THR A 321 -1.68 -10.99 28.25
C THR A 321 -0.76 -10.08 27.48
N GLY A 322 -1.02 -9.85 26.18
CA GLY A 322 -0.14 -9.11 25.26
C GLY A 322 1.19 -9.82 24.97
N LYS A 323 1.35 -11.08 25.42
CA LYS A 323 2.54 -11.88 25.11
C LYS A 323 2.58 -12.20 23.63
N THR A 324 3.79 -12.29 23.07
CA THR A 324 4.01 -12.50 21.64
C THR A 324 4.76 -13.79 21.37
N LYS A 325 4.45 -14.42 20.23
CA LYS A 325 5.21 -15.51 19.64
C LYS A 325 5.46 -15.18 18.17
N GLN A 326 6.62 -15.56 17.65
CA GLN A 326 6.99 -15.32 16.26
C GLN A 326 7.21 -16.62 15.52
N TYR A 327 6.70 -16.70 14.31
CA TYR A 327 6.84 -17.82 13.40
C TYR A 327 7.60 -17.35 12.17
N LEU A 328 8.75 -17.96 11.92
CA LEU A 328 9.60 -17.62 10.79
C LEU A 328 9.30 -18.50 9.60
N PHE A 329 9.37 -17.93 8.42
CA PHE A 329 9.23 -18.59 7.13
C PHE A 329 10.52 -18.46 6.33
N PRO A 330 10.73 -19.31 5.30
CA PRO A 330 11.86 -19.17 4.40
C PRO A 330 11.94 -17.78 3.76
N ARG A 331 13.14 -17.29 3.48
CA ARG A 331 13.34 -15.98 2.83
C ARG A 331 12.72 -15.87 1.42
N THR A 332 12.46 -17.02 0.79
CA THR A 332 11.80 -17.10 -0.52
C THR A 332 10.28 -17.03 -0.43
N SER A 333 9.71 -16.96 0.80
CA SER A 333 8.26 -16.91 1.00
C SER A 333 7.68 -15.58 0.54
N ASP A 334 6.47 -15.66 -0.01
CA ASP A 334 5.64 -14.51 -0.42
C ASP A 334 4.35 -14.51 0.40
N LEU A 335 4.49 -14.21 1.70
CA LEU A 335 3.39 -14.24 2.66
C LEU A 335 2.39 -13.14 2.37
N ARG A 336 1.11 -13.48 2.14
CA ARG A 336 0.09 -12.51 1.73
C ARG A 336 -1.06 -12.36 2.71
N SER A 337 -1.76 -13.44 3.02
CA SER A 337 -2.95 -13.45 3.85
C SER A 337 -2.92 -14.62 4.80
N LEU A 338 -3.48 -14.45 6.00
CA LEU A 338 -3.54 -15.46 7.04
C LEU A 338 -4.98 -15.65 7.50
N TYR A 339 -5.36 -16.90 7.71
CA TYR A 339 -6.62 -17.28 8.32
C TYR A 339 -6.40 -18.18 9.55
N PRO A 340 -6.79 -17.73 10.77
CA PRO A 340 -6.63 -18.51 11.99
C PRO A 340 -7.58 -19.71 12.04
N VAL A 341 -7.07 -20.81 12.57
CA VAL A 341 -7.85 -22.02 12.87
C VAL A 341 -7.53 -22.51 14.28
N GLU A 342 -8.32 -23.43 14.79
CA GLU A 342 -8.03 -24.07 16.06
C GLU A 342 -6.64 -24.74 16.02
N GLY A 343 -5.79 -24.38 16.97
CA GLY A 343 -4.43 -24.92 17.05
C GLY A 343 -3.48 -24.55 15.92
N GLY A 344 -3.82 -23.54 15.08
CA GLY A 344 -2.95 -23.15 13.97
C GLY A 344 -3.42 -21.96 13.15
N PHE A 345 -2.90 -21.88 11.94
CA PHE A 345 -3.36 -20.95 10.92
C PHE A 345 -3.02 -21.44 9.51
N TYR A 346 -3.84 -21.06 8.55
CA TYR A 346 -3.49 -21.09 7.13
C TYR A 346 -2.86 -19.77 6.72
N ILE A 347 -1.85 -19.81 5.86
CA ILE A 347 -1.24 -18.63 5.27
C ILE A 347 -1.02 -18.82 3.77
N VAL A 348 -1.34 -17.81 2.99
CA VAL A 348 -1.03 -17.76 1.57
C VAL A 348 0.44 -17.40 1.40
N ASP A 349 1.19 -18.27 0.73
CA ASP A 349 2.61 -18.10 0.38
C ASP A 349 2.75 -18.26 -1.14
N GLY A 350 2.61 -17.14 -1.86
CA GLY A 350 2.60 -17.13 -3.32
C GLY A 350 1.45 -17.94 -3.92
N ASP A 351 1.76 -19.05 -4.59
CA ASP A 351 0.80 -19.99 -5.20
C ASP A 351 0.51 -21.22 -4.32
N THR A 352 0.82 -21.12 -3.04
CA THR A 352 0.67 -22.21 -2.06
C THR A 352 -0.12 -21.74 -0.85
N LEU A 353 -1.01 -22.56 -0.35
CA LEU A 353 -1.63 -22.41 0.96
C LEU A 353 -0.90 -23.30 1.97
N LEU A 354 -0.34 -22.71 3.02
CA LEU A 354 0.39 -23.43 4.06
C LEU A 354 -0.45 -23.53 5.34
N LEU A 355 -0.66 -24.73 5.84
CA LEU A 355 -1.18 -24.93 7.20
C LEU A 355 -0.01 -25.03 8.18
N ARG A 356 0.01 -24.12 9.15
CA ARG A 356 0.95 -24.14 10.28
C ARG A 356 0.21 -24.49 11.56
N LYS A 357 0.55 -25.63 12.19
CA LYS A 357 0.10 -25.94 13.54
C LYS A 357 0.92 -25.18 14.58
N LEU A 358 0.24 -24.62 15.58
CA LEU A 358 0.90 -23.88 16.65
C LEU A 358 1.55 -24.84 17.63
N ASN A 359 2.88 -24.87 17.62
CA ASN A 359 3.66 -25.59 18.60
C ASN A 359 4.40 -24.60 19.50
N THR A 360 4.42 -24.84 20.81
CA THR A 360 5.12 -23.99 21.78
C THR A 360 6.64 -23.95 21.56
N GLN A 361 7.20 -24.99 20.95
CA GLN A 361 8.64 -25.13 20.69
C GLN A 361 9.09 -24.39 19.43
N ASP A 362 8.17 -24.00 18.55
CA ASP A 362 8.49 -23.36 17.27
C ASP A 362 8.56 -21.83 17.32
N ALA A 363 8.17 -21.24 18.43
CA ALA A 363 8.19 -19.79 18.58
C ALA A 363 9.61 -19.32 18.92
N VAL A 364 10.27 -18.68 17.98
CA VAL A 364 11.60 -18.13 18.14
C VAL A 364 11.50 -16.60 18.22
N PHE A 365 12.16 -15.99 19.20
CA PHE A 365 12.40 -14.56 19.19
C PHE A 365 13.55 -14.30 18.21
N ALA A 366 13.21 -14.08 16.97
CA ALA A 366 14.21 -13.81 15.95
C ALA A 366 14.44 -12.29 15.79
N LYS A 367 15.67 -11.93 15.45
CA LYS A 367 15.96 -10.62 14.87
C LYS A 367 15.24 -10.53 13.54
N CYS A 368 14.65 -9.35 13.23
CA CYS A 368 14.23 -9.05 11.87
C CYS A 368 15.46 -9.15 10.97
N GLU A 369 15.43 -10.05 10.02
CA GLU A 369 16.40 -10.08 8.94
C GLU A 369 15.78 -9.40 7.74
N ALA A 370 16.54 -8.51 7.10
CA ALA A 370 16.07 -7.82 5.90
C ALA A 370 15.73 -8.85 4.80
N ARG A 371 14.63 -8.59 4.09
CA ARG A 371 14.28 -9.34 2.89
C ARG A 371 15.41 -9.23 1.88
N GLN A 372 15.74 -10.32 1.22
CA GLN A 372 16.69 -10.28 0.10
C GLN A 372 16.02 -9.56 -1.06
N ILE A 373 16.56 -8.40 -1.44
CA ILE A 373 16.08 -7.61 -2.57
C ILE A 373 16.35 -8.37 -3.87
N ASP A 374 15.49 -8.22 -4.86
CA ASP A 374 15.76 -8.68 -6.22
C ASP A 374 17.11 -8.11 -6.70
N SER A 375 18.04 -8.98 -7.07
CA SER A 375 19.41 -8.60 -7.41
C SER A 375 19.50 -7.58 -8.57
N ARG A 376 18.50 -7.57 -9.46
CA ARG A 376 18.40 -6.59 -10.55
C ARG A 376 18.30 -5.15 -10.03
N LEU A 377 17.70 -4.94 -8.85
CA LEU A 377 17.52 -3.62 -8.27
C LEU A 377 18.80 -3.05 -7.65
N SER A 378 19.79 -3.89 -7.38
CA SER A 378 21.06 -3.49 -6.73
C SER A 378 21.91 -2.50 -7.56
N ILE A 379 21.64 -2.40 -8.87
CA ILE A 379 22.35 -1.45 -9.75
C ILE A 379 21.81 -0.01 -9.65
N LEU A 380 20.64 0.17 -9.02
CA LEU A 380 19.96 1.46 -9.00
C LEU A 380 20.61 2.42 -7.98
N THR A 381 20.65 3.69 -8.36
CA THR A 381 21.01 4.81 -7.50
C THR A 381 19.93 5.89 -7.54
N MET A 382 19.97 6.85 -6.62
CA MET A 382 19.03 7.97 -6.63
C MET A 382 19.03 8.70 -7.98
N PRO A 383 17.83 9.03 -8.52
CA PRO A 383 17.68 9.72 -9.80
C PRO A 383 17.94 11.23 -9.70
N ILE A 384 18.25 11.72 -8.51
CA ILE A 384 18.62 13.11 -8.19
C ILE A 384 19.85 13.04 -7.30
N ALA A 385 20.91 13.76 -7.67
CA ALA A 385 22.16 13.76 -6.92
C ALA A 385 21.94 14.22 -5.46
N ALA A 386 22.53 13.48 -4.50
CA ALA A 386 22.46 13.73 -3.06
C ALA A 386 21.04 13.80 -2.46
N MET A 387 20.02 13.34 -3.17
CA MET A 387 18.64 13.25 -2.66
C MET A 387 18.49 12.08 -1.68
N ARG A 388 17.50 12.18 -0.81
CA ARG A 388 17.08 11.11 0.11
C ARG A 388 15.67 10.66 -0.25
N LEU A 389 15.28 9.49 0.25
CA LEU A 389 13.92 9.01 0.16
C LEU A 389 12.96 9.95 0.91
N PRO A 390 11.79 10.27 0.33
CA PRO A 390 10.77 11.05 1.01
C PRO A 390 10.18 10.27 2.19
N ARG A 391 9.71 11.00 3.22
CA ARG A 391 9.10 10.38 4.41
C ARG A 391 7.62 10.10 4.28
N HIS A 392 6.92 10.81 3.40
CA HIS A 392 5.47 10.75 3.32
C HIS A 392 5.01 9.55 2.46
N PRO A 393 4.20 8.61 2.99
CA PRO A 393 3.78 7.41 2.25
C PRO A 393 2.97 7.73 0.98
N GLY A 394 2.21 8.82 0.96
CA GLY A 394 1.40 9.24 -0.20
C GLY A 394 2.19 9.57 -1.46
N VAL A 395 3.53 9.69 -1.39
CA VAL A 395 4.37 9.93 -2.57
C VAL A 395 5.01 8.64 -3.13
N TYR A 396 4.72 7.49 -2.51
CA TYR A 396 5.23 6.19 -2.94
C TYR A 396 4.28 5.47 -3.90
N PRO A 397 4.78 4.49 -4.68
CA PRO A 397 3.94 3.62 -5.50
C PRO A 397 2.88 2.89 -4.67
N GLY A 398 1.71 2.68 -5.26
CA GLY A 398 0.56 2.10 -4.59
C GLY A 398 -0.31 3.11 -3.85
N ALA A 399 0.15 4.36 -3.66
CA ALA A 399 -0.66 5.40 -3.07
C ALA A 399 -1.84 5.77 -4.00
N ARG A 400 -3.02 5.92 -3.41
CA ARG A 400 -4.24 6.22 -4.15
C ARG A 400 -4.24 7.64 -4.69
N ARG A 401 -4.80 7.80 -5.88
CA ARG A 401 -5.05 9.07 -6.55
C ARG A 401 -6.55 9.24 -6.78
N LEU A 402 -7.30 9.40 -5.69
CA LEU A 402 -8.78 9.42 -5.69
C LEU A 402 -9.34 10.47 -6.64
N TYR A 403 -8.67 11.62 -6.75
CA TYR A 403 -9.07 12.71 -7.65
C TYR A 403 -9.11 12.34 -9.15
N ARG A 404 -8.54 11.19 -9.52
CA ARG A 404 -8.53 10.66 -10.88
C ARG A 404 -8.86 9.16 -10.96
N TYR A 405 -9.29 8.55 -9.86
CA TYR A 405 -9.52 7.11 -9.75
C TYR A 405 -8.35 6.29 -10.28
N GLY A 406 -7.17 6.58 -9.79
CA GLY A 406 -5.93 5.93 -10.18
C GLY A 406 -5.06 5.54 -8.99
N VAL A 407 -3.98 4.84 -9.31
CA VAL A 407 -2.92 4.49 -8.36
C VAL A 407 -1.64 5.19 -8.77
N HIS A 408 -0.83 5.57 -7.81
CA HIS A 408 0.48 6.15 -8.04
C HIS A 408 1.48 5.05 -8.41
N ALA A 409 2.03 5.10 -9.61
CA ALA A 409 2.93 4.05 -10.11
C ALA A 409 4.42 4.33 -9.85
N GLY A 410 4.75 5.49 -9.29
CA GLY A 410 6.13 5.92 -9.06
C GLY A 410 6.37 6.53 -7.70
N LEU A 411 7.59 6.96 -7.46
CA LEU A 411 8.01 7.72 -6.30
C LEU A 411 8.15 9.20 -6.69
N ASP A 412 7.43 10.08 -5.99
CA ASP A 412 7.52 11.53 -6.21
C ASP A 412 8.56 12.16 -5.29
N PHE A 413 9.59 12.76 -5.86
CA PHE A 413 10.58 13.54 -5.14
C PHE A 413 10.21 15.02 -5.15
N PHE A 414 9.66 15.50 -4.05
CA PHE A 414 9.37 16.91 -3.77
C PHE A 414 10.46 17.56 -2.91
N ASN A 415 10.36 18.86 -2.72
CA ASN A 415 11.08 19.51 -1.63
C ASN A 415 10.64 18.93 -0.28
N ASP A 416 11.57 18.28 0.41
CA ASP A 416 11.40 17.81 1.77
C ASP A 416 12.24 18.70 2.70
N PRO A 417 11.69 19.20 3.83
CA PRO A 417 12.47 19.99 4.81
C PRO A 417 13.73 19.30 5.34
N GLY A 418 13.77 17.95 5.27
CA GLY A 418 14.96 17.16 5.64
C GLY A 418 15.91 16.87 4.48
N ALA A 419 15.57 17.20 3.24
CA ALA A 419 16.40 16.95 2.09
C ALA A 419 17.57 17.93 2.00
N LYS A 420 18.76 17.41 1.67
CA LYS A 420 19.93 18.27 1.41
C LYS A 420 19.86 19.02 0.10
N VAL A 421 18.93 18.61 -0.78
CA VAL A 421 18.77 19.16 -2.14
C VAL A 421 17.41 19.82 -2.25
N LYS A 422 17.41 21.07 -2.69
CA LYS A 422 16.21 21.81 -3.00
C LYS A 422 15.79 21.54 -4.43
N ILE A 423 14.58 21.02 -4.62
CA ILE A 423 14.00 20.78 -5.94
C ILE A 423 13.29 22.03 -6.44
N ASN A 424 13.73 22.52 -7.59
CA ASN A 424 13.15 23.64 -8.30
C ASN A 424 12.86 23.23 -9.76
N MET A 425 12.15 24.10 -10.49
CA MET A 425 12.07 23.98 -11.95
C MET A 425 13.50 23.99 -12.52
N GLY A 426 13.82 23.01 -13.35
CA GLY A 426 15.13 22.87 -13.96
C GLY A 426 16.16 22.08 -13.12
N THR A 427 15.84 21.60 -11.93
CA THR A 427 16.75 20.68 -11.18
C THR A 427 17.06 19.47 -12.05
N PRO A 428 18.36 19.07 -12.18
CA PRO A 428 18.74 17.94 -13.00
C PRO A 428 18.20 16.59 -12.49
N ALA A 429 17.59 15.80 -13.37
CA ALA A 429 17.34 14.38 -13.18
C ALA A 429 18.42 13.57 -13.88
N ILE A 430 18.97 12.55 -13.24
CA ILE A 430 20.09 11.74 -13.72
C ILE A 430 19.71 10.26 -13.83
N ALA A 431 20.39 9.53 -14.72
CA ALA A 431 20.16 8.11 -14.90
C ALA A 431 20.50 7.31 -13.64
N ALA A 432 19.51 6.59 -13.12
CA ALA A 432 19.65 5.78 -11.90
C ALA A 432 20.57 4.56 -12.10
N ALA A 433 20.71 4.07 -13.35
CA ALA A 433 21.58 2.97 -13.72
C ALA A 433 21.95 3.07 -15.21
N PRO A 434 22.99 2.34 -15.69
CA PRO A 434 23.28 2.26 -17.12
C PRO A 434 22.14 1.56 -17.86
N GLY A 435 21.89 1.95 -19.12
CA GLY A 435 20.85 1.30 -19.91
C GLY A 435 20.64 1.93 -21.27
N LYS A 436 19.64 1.40 -22.00
CA LYS A 436 19.24 1.86 -23.32
C LYS A 436 18.04 2.79 -23.22
N VAL A 437 18.12 3.96 -23.79
CA VAL A 437 16.98 4.88 -23.90
C VAL A 437 15.93 4.26 -24.82
N ILE A 438 14.72 4.03 -24.31
CA ILE A 438 13.59 3.47 -25.07
C ILE A 438 12.48 4.50 -25.34
N ARG A 439 12.49 5.63 -24.62
CA ARG A 439 11.65 6.81 -24.87
C ARG A 439 12.38 8.07 -24.45
N ALA A 440 12.28 9.13 -25.24
CA ALA A 440 12.78 10.47 -24.91
C ALA A 440 11.88 11.53 -25.55
N ASP A 441 11.09 12.23 -24.75
CA ASP A 441 10.10 13.22 -25.21
C ASP A 441 10.77 14.60 -25.44
N THR A 442 11.82 14.66 -26.26
CA THR A 442 12.63 15.88 -26.49
C THR A 442 11.87 17.01 -27.18
N LYS A 443 10.71 16.71 -27.78
CA LYS A 443 9.83 17.68 -28.46
C LYS A 443 8.46 17.76 -27.79
N TYR A 444 8.38 17.44 -26.49
CA TYR A 444 7.13 17.43 -25.74
C TYR A 444 6.45 18.79 -25.73
N LYS A 445 5.13 18.77 -25.86
CA LYS A 445 4.25 19.92 -25.65
C LYS A 445 3.21 19.53 -24.62
N ASP A 446 3.05 20.39 -23.61
CA ASP A 446 2.12 20.11 -22.52
C ASP A 446 0.66 20.24 -22.97
N MET A 447 -0.21 19.60 -22.21
CA MET A 447 -1.64 19.68 -22.41
C MET A 447 -2.14 21.10 -22.20
N THR A 448 -3.06 21.53 -23.08
CA THR A 448 -3.88 22.71 -22.82
C THR A 448 -4.84 22.45 -21.66
N GLU A 449 -5.39 23.51 -21.06
CA GLU A 449 -6.40 23.38 -20.00
C GLU A 449 -7.62 22.56 -20.46
N GLN A 450 -8.05 22.73 -21.71
CA GLN A 450 -9.15 21.97 -22.29
C GLN A 450 -8.83 20.47 -22.36
N GLN A 451 -7.61 20.10 -22.77
CA GLN A 451 -7.15 18.71 -22.82
C GLN A 451 -7.05 18.11 -21.43
N MET A 452 -6.47 18.83 -20.47
CA MET A 452 -6.40 18.40 -19.07
C MET A 452 -7.79 18.15 -18.49
N ASN A 453 -8.72 19.11 -18.69
CA ASN A 453 -10.09 18.97 -18.22
C ASN A 453 -10.82 17.79 -18.86
N LYS A 454 -10.51 17.46 -20.13
CA LYS A 454 -11.04 16.27 -20.81
C LYS A 454 -10.53 15.00 -20.13
N VAL A 455 -9.22 14.85 -19.93
CA VAL A 455 -8.59 13.71 -19.25
C VAL A 455 -9.19 13.51 -17.86
N MET A 456 -9.28 14.57 -17.06
CA MET A 456 -9.83 14.51 -15.71
C MET A 456 -11.30 14.10 -15.71
N ARG A 457 -12.09 14.62 -16.63
CA ARG A 457 -13.51 14.27 -16.79
C ARG A 457 -13.68 12.79 -17.17
N GLU A 458 -12.85 12.29 -18.08
CA GLU A 458 -12.86 10.87 -18.43
C GLU A 458 -12.57 10.00 -17.21
N CYS A 459 -11.51 10.31 -16.46
CA CYS A 459 -11.17 9.58 -15.23
C CYS A 459 -12.33 9.58 -14.22
N LEU A 460 -12.95 10.74 -14.00
CA LEU A 460 -14.07 10.87 -13.06
C LEU A 460 -15.34 10.16 -13.54
N THR A 461 -15.64 10.21 -14.85
CA THR A 461 -16.84 9.59 -15.41
C THR A 461 -16.72 8.07 -15.49
N THR A 462 -15.51 7.57 -15.75
CA THR A 462 -15.25 6.14 -15.85
C THR A 462 -14.83 5.50 -14.54
N HIS A 463 -14.64 6.28 -13.48
CA HIS A 463 -14.04 5.87 -12.20
C HIS A 463 -12.72 5.10 -12.39
N HIS A 464 -11.96 5.48 -13.39
CA HIS A 464 -10.72 4.81 -13.77
C HIS A 464 -9.77 5.75 -14.51
N THR A 465 -8.47 5.66 -14.20
CA THR A 465 -7.43 6.28 -15.01
C THR A 465 -6.87 5.25 -15.99
N SER A 466 -7.25 5.37 -17.26
CA SER A 466 -6.73 4.49 -18.31
C SER A 466 -5.22 4.66 -18.48
N GLU A 467 -4.52 3.66 -19.01
CA GLU A 467 -3.08 3.74 -19.30
C GLU A 467 -2.76 4.93 -20.22
N HIS A 468 -3.63 5.22 -21.19
CA HIS A 468 -3.50 6.39 -22.05
C HIS A 468 -3.58 7.71 -21.25
N ASN A 469 -4.57 7.85 -20.38
CA ASN A 469 -4.70 9.05 -19.54
C ASN A 469 -3.55 9.16 -18.54
N GLU A 470 -3.08 8.03 -18.02
CA GLU A 470 -1.92 8.00 -17.14
C GLU A 470 -0.64 8.43 -17.86
N ASP A 471 -0.46 8.02 -19.13
CA ASP A 471 0.67 8.47 -19.94
C ASP A 471 0.63 9.99 -20.20
N LEU A 472 -0.53 10.54 -20.50
CA LEU A 472 -0.73 11.99 -20.65
C LEU A 472 -0.42 12.74 -19.34
N LEU A 473 -0.89 12.21 -18.22
CA LEU A 473 -0.69 12.81 -16.90
C LEU A 473 0.78 12.73 -16.43
N ARG A 474 1.59 11.79 -16.92
CA ARG A 474 3.04 11.76 -16.67
C ARG A 474 3.79 12.90 -17.35
N GLY A 475 3.24 13.51 -18.38
CA GLY A 475 3.84 14.64 -19.07
C GLY A 475 5.07 14.29 -19.89
N CYS A 476 6.08 15.16 -19.88
CA CYS A 476 7.36 14.93 -20.54
C CYS A 476 8.15 13.83 -19.85
N GLN A 477 8.55 12.80 -20.60
CA GLN A 477 9.12 11.56 -20.05
C GLN A 477 10.40 11.14 -20.76
N VAL A 478 11.26 10.42 -20.01
CA VAL A 478 12.35 9.61 -20.53
C VAL A 478 12.27 8.24 -19.88
N TRP A 479 12.42 7.17 -20.69
CA TRP A 479 12.43 5.79 -20.20
C TRP A 479 13.73 5.10 -20.59
N ILE A 480 14.29 4.33 -19.64
CA ILE A 480 15.54 3.61 -19.81
C ILE A 480 15.29 2.13 -19.51
N ASP A 481 15.67 1.28 -20.45
CA ASP A 481 15.70 -0.17 -20.29
C ASP A 481 17.10 -0.60 -19.82
N HIS A 482 17.17 -1.19 -18.64
CA HIS A 482 18.42 -1.68 -18.01
C HIS A 482 18.67 -3.16 -18.31
N GLY A 483 17.80 -3.79 -19.10
CA GLY A 483 17.79 -5.23 -19.36
C GLY A 483 17.10 -6.06 -18.28
N ASN A 484 16.91 -7.33 -18.57
CA ASN A 484 16.31 -8.31 -17.65
C ASN A 484 14.95 -7.89 -17.05
N GLY A 485 14.13 -7.14 -17.83
CA GLY A 485 12.81 -6.68 -17.38
C GLY A 485 12.82 -5.47 -16.43
N LEU A 486 13.99 -4.86 -16.18
CA LEU A 486 14.12 -3.67 -15.36
C LEU A 486 14.09 -2.40 -16.23
N ILE A 487 13.11 -1.52 -15.99
CA ILE A 487 12.95 -0.23 -16.68
C ILE A 487 12.81 0.87 -15.64
N THR A 488 13.46 2.02 -15.86
CA THR A 488 13.18 3.25 -15.12
C THR A 488 12.50 4.28 -16.01
N ARG A 489 11.54 5.05 -15.42
CA ARG A 489 10.84 6.14 -16.09
C ARG A 489 10.99 7.42 -15.28
N TYR A 490 11.26 8.50 -15.96
CA TYR A 490 11.42 9.85 -15.42
C TYR A 490 10.32 10.70 -16.01
N ALA A 491 9.45 11.26 -15.20
CA ALA A 491 8.26 11.97 -15.64
C ALA A 491 8.13 13.33 -14.96
N HIS A 492 7.14 14.11 -15.39
CA HIS A 492 6.93 15.51 -15.05
C HIS A 492 8.11 16.42 -15.36
N LEU A 493 8.96 16.03 -16.31
CA LEU A 493 10.12 16.82 -16.70
C LEU A 493 9.68 18.16 -17.30
N ASN A 494 10.42 19.23 -16.98
CA ASN A 494 10.31 20.52 -17.64
C ASN A 494 10.76 20.40 -19.10
N ARG A 495 11.83 19.64 -19.32
CA ARG A 495 12.30 19.20 -20.63
C ARG A 495 13.16 17.93 -20.48
N ALA A 496 13.06 17.03 -21.44
CA ALA A 496 14.02 15.95 -21.62
C ALA A 496 15.34 16.54 -22.13
N ASN A 497 16.48 15.91 -21.80
CA ASN A 497 17.77 16.28 -22.38
C ASN A 497 17.69 16.18 -23.91
N PRO A 498 17.90 17.28 -24.66
CA PRO A 498 17.72 17.32 -26.11
C PRO A 498 18.70 16.41 -26.88
N ASP A 499 19.81 16.04 -26.27
CA ASP A 499 20.84 15.17 -26.88
C ASP A 499 20.51 13.68 -26.79
N LEU A 500 19.48 13.31 -26.01
CA LEU A 500 19.05 11.91 -25.88
C LEU A 500 18.37 11.42 -27.17
N LYS A 501 18.76 10.23 -27.58
CA LYS A 501 18.18 9.52 -28.72
C LYS A 501 17.67 8.15 -28.30
N VAL A 502 16.49 7.78 -28.78
CA VAL A 502 15.97 6.41 -28.60
C VAL A 502 16.96 5.43 -29.23
N GLY A 503 17.30 4.39 -28.50
CA GLY A 503 18.33 3.40 -28.89
C GLY A 503 19.73 3.70 -28.33
N GLN A 504 19.99 4.90 -27.83
CA GLN A 504 21.27 5.30 -27.24
C GLN A 504 21.51 4.56 -25.92
N MET A 505 22.76 4.08 -25.73
CA MET A 505 23.23 3.63 -24.43
C MET A 505 23.69 4.82 -23.60
N ILE A 506 23.30 4.84 -22.33
CA ILE A 506 23.69 5.86 -21.36
C ILE A 506 24.29 5.23 -20.13
N SER A 507 25.09 6.00 -19.42
CA SER A 507 25.74 5.60 -18.17
C SER A 507 24.93 6.08 -16.96
N ARG A 508 25.16 5.44 -15.82
CA ARG A 508 24.65 5.94 -14.54
C ARG A 508 25.15 7.37 -14.30
N GLY A 509 24.25 8.26 -13.88
CA GLY A 509 24.59 9.65 -13.61
C GLY A 509 24.50 10.59 -14.82
N ASP A 510 24.30 10.06 -16.05
CA ASP A 510 24.08 10.89 -17.23
C ASP A 510 22.81 11.73 -17.08
N LEU A 511 22.84 12.94 -17.63
CA LEU A 511 21.70 13.87 -17.56
C LEU A 511 20.51 13.34 -18.36
N ILE A 512 19.40 13.11 -17.71
CA ILE A 512 18.14 12.68 -18.32
C ILE A 512 17.29 13.87 -18.76
N GLY A 513 17.24 14.89 -17.95
CA GLY A 513 16.42 16.07 -18.20
C GLY A 513 16.33 16.97 -16.98
N GLU A 514 15.44 17.91 -17.04
CA GLU A 514 15.18 18.89 -15.98
C GLU A 514 13.83 18.62 -15.33
N ILE A 515 13.78 18.61 -14.01
CA ILE A 515 12.55 18.43 -13.23
C ILE A 515 11.61 19.60 -13.46
N GLY A 516 10.33 19.29 -13.56
CA GLY A 516 9.28 20.27 -13.79
C GLY A 516 7.94 19.90 -13.17
N VAL A 517 6.87 20.23 -13.88
CA VAL A 517 5.47 19.98 -13.52
C VAL A 517 4.62 19.58 -14.75
N SER A 518 5.25 19.14 -15.85
CA SER A 518 4.55 18.78 -17.08
C SER A 518 3.54 17.64 -16.85
N GLY A 519 2.47 17.61 -17.61
CA GLY A 519 1.39 16.62 -17.44
C GLY A 519 0.51 16.83 -16.20
N THR A 520 0.85 17.77 -15.33
CA THR A 520 0.04 18.10 -14.14
C THR A 520 -0.78 19.38 -14.38
N GLY A 521 -1.88 19.54 -13.62
CA GLY A 521 -2.64 20.79 -13.65
C GLY A 521 -1.87 22.03 -13.18
N GLN A 522 -0.70 21.84 -12.58
CA GLN A 522 0.17 22.94 -12.10
C GLN A 522 0.90 23.65 -13.24
N ASN A 523 1.00 23.02 -14.42
CA ASN A 523 1.61 23.68 -15.59
C ASN A 523 0.68 24.70 -16.26
N LEU A 524 -0.60 24.71 -15.89
CA LEU A 524 -1.56 25.66 -16.40
C LEU A 524 -1.26 27.09 -15.92
N PRO A 525 -1.61 28.14 -16.73
CA PRO A 525 -1.38 29.53 -16.35
C PRO A 525 -2.03 29.89 -15.01
N GLY A 526 -1.34 30.71 -14.21
CA GLY A 526 -1.85 31.21 -12.93
C GLY A 526 -1.88 30.15 -11.79
N ARG A 527 -1.41 28.93 -12.02
CA ARG A 527 -1.35 27.88 -10.99
C ARG A 527 -0.02 27.91 -10.24
N ALA A 528 -0.08 27.62 -8.94
CA ALA A 528 1.12 27.41 -8.13
C ALA A 528 1.88 26.17 -8.64
N LYS A 529 3.21 26.27 -8.71
CA LYS A 529 4.08 25.20 -9.23
C LYS A 529 4.82 24.53 -8.08
N TYR A 530 4.65 23.21 -7.97
CA TYR A 530 5.37 22.37 -7.02
C TYR A 530 6.20 21.36 -7.82
N PRO A 531 7.39 21.74 -8.33
CA PRO A 531 8.21 20.89 -9.17
C PRO A 531 8.63 19.65 -8.40
N HIS A 532 8.55 18.51 -9.07
CA HIS A 532 8.94 17.21 -8.52
C HIS A 532 9.31 16.26 -9.65
N LEU A 533 10.14 15.28 -9.33
CA LEU A 533 10.41 14.15 -10.22
C LEU A 533 9.47 13.02 -9.85
N HIS A 534 8.63 12.60 -10.77
CA HIS A 534 7.94 11.32 -10.71
C HIS A 534 8.84 10.23 -11.30
N PHE A 535 9.31 9.33 -10.45
CA PHE A 535 10.27 8.29 -10.80
C PHE A 535 9.65 6.90 -10.66
N GLU A 536 9.49 6.17 -11.77
CA GLU A 536 9.03 4.79 -11.75
C GLU A 536 10.18 3.82 -11.90
N ILE A 537 10.19 2.78 -11.09
CA ILE A 537 10.96 1.56 -11.28
C ILE A 537 9.96 0.49 -11.71
N ARG A 538 10.17 -0.09 -12.87
CA ARG A 538 9.31 -1.15 -13.39
C ARG A 538 10.10 -2.45 -13.47
N LEU A 539 9.49 -3.52 -12.99
CA LEU A 539 10.07 -4.85 -12.97
C LEU A 539 9.08 -5.83 -13.59
N ASP A 540 9.50 -6.48 -14.67
CA ASP A 540 8.68 -7.43 -15.42
C ASP A 540 7.30 -6.83 -15.83
N GLY A 541 7.28 -5.56 -16.22
CA GLY A 541 6.09 -4.84 -16.67
C GLY A 541 5.30 -4.13 -15.57
N ASN A 542 5.43 -4.52 -14.30
CA ASN A 542 4.74 -3.89 -13.18
C ASN A 542 5.60 -2.79 -12.53
N TYR A 543 4.96 -1.81 -11.88
CA TYR A 543 5.69 -0.85 -11.04
C TYR A 543 6.19 -1.54 -9.76
N LEU A 544 7.35 -1.12 -9.29
CA LEU A 544 7.91 -1.62 -8.03
C LEU A 544 6.99 -1.24 -6.86
N GLY A 545 6.56 -2.24 -6.11
CA GLY A 545 5.54 -2.09 -5.07
C GLY A 545 4.12 -2.49 -5.52
N TYR A 546 3.97 -3.01 -6.74
CA TYR A 546 2.69 -3.58 -7.19
C TYR A 546 2.25 -4.71 -6.26
N GLY A 547 1.01 -4.64 -5.77
CA GLY A 547 0.47 -5.60 -4.80
C GLY A 547 1.00 -5.45 -3.36
N LEU A 548 1.87 -4.46 -3.08
CA LEU A 548 2.33 -4.14 -1.73
C LEU A 548 1.50 -3.03 -1.09
N THR A 549 1.43 -3.05 0.23
CA THR A 549 0.94 -1.90 0.99
C THR A 549 1.93 -0.73 0.88
N PRO A 550 1.50 0.53 1.10
CA PRO A 550 2.42 1.67 1.11
C PRO A 550 3.60 1.50 2.07
N GLN A 551 3.37 0.85 3.21
CA GLN A 551 4.41 0.61 4.21
C GLN A 551 5.46 -0.41 3.73
N GLU A 552 5.02 -1.48 3.08
CA GLU A 552 5.93 -2.46 2.47
C GLU A 552 6.71 -1.83 1.31
N THR A 553 6.07 -0.96 0.53
CA THR A 553 6.71 -0.26 -0.58
C THR A 553 7.83 0.67 -0.09
N ILE A 554 7.60 1.47 0.97
CA ILE A 554 8.64 2.28 1.60
C ILE A 554 9.85 1.41 1.92
N GLY A 555 9.61 0.26 2.55
CA GLY A 555 10.67 -0.64 2.92
C GLY A 555 11.48 -1.18 1.76
N VAL A 556 10.84 -1.55 0.66
CA VAL A 556 11.56 -1.98 -0.56
C VAL A 556 12.46 -0.87 -1.08
N TYR A 557 12.00 0.39 -1.09
CA TYR A 557 12.81 1.53 -1.51
C TYR A 557 13.95 1.83 -0.55
N GLU A 558 13.74 1.69 0.77
CA GLU A 558 14.82 1.81 1.77
C GLU A 558 15.90 0.74 1.60
N ASP A 559 15.52 -0.47 1.22
CA ASP A 559 16.48 -1.55 0.97
C ASP A 559 17.32 -1.29 -0.29
N ILE A 560 16.77 -0.57 -1.29
CA ILE A 560 17.48 -0.22 -2.54
C ILE A 560 18.37 1.01 -2.33
N PHE A 561 17.83 2.07 -1.72
CA PHE A 561 18.45 3.40 -1.71
C PHE A 561 19.00 3.83 -0.34
N GLY A 562 18.82 3.02 0.69
CA GLY A 562 19.18 3.33 2.08
C GLY A 562 18.01 3.95 2.86
N LYS A 563 18.13 3.96 4.18
CA LYS A 563 17.08 4.43 5.09
C LYS A 563 16.80 5.93 4.93
N ILE A 564 15.54 6.29 5.18
CA ILE A 564 15.01 7.66 5.19
C ILE A 564 15.77 8.57 6.16
#